data_620f13d2330488d4bf2ae192a350a4db
#
_entry.id   620f13d2330488d4bf2ae192a350a4db
#
_cell.length_a   1.000
_cell.length_b   1.000
_cell.length_c   1.000
_cell.angle_alpha   90.00
_cell.angle_beta   90.00
_cell.angle_gamma   90.00
#
_symmetry.space_group_name_H-M   'P 1'
#
loop_
_entity.id
_entity.type
_entity.pdbx_description
1 polymer ?
#
loop_
_entity_poly.entity_id
_entity_poly.type
_entity_poly.pdbx_seq_one_letter_code
_entity_poly.pdbx_strand_id
1 'polypeptide(L)'
;MTQASAPKILVDECLPVKMVEWLRGAGFQACSVSHMGWSGRKDADILTLAEREGFTVLLTADANMKDQHKFAHRPLAVLALPVNRLQTVGGILPQVFDTLKNLAAGTFNVMDFSSAADWPRATPAGETRSAGVTYLKFK
;
A
#
# COMPACT_ATOMS: atom_id res chain seq x y z
N MET A 1 13.35 -3.31 25.35
CA MET A 1 12.11 -3.80 24.75
C MET A 1 11.92 -3.18 23.37
N THR A 2 11.68 -4.03 22.42
CA THR A 2 11.49 -3.55 21.08
C THR A 2 10.01 -3.41 20.82
N GLN A 3 9.57 -2.21 20.54
CA GLN A 3 8.23 -2.02 20.04
C GLN A 3 8.24 -2.18 18.55
N ALA A 4 7.22 -2.83 18.02
CA ALA A 4 7.01 -2.80 16.59
C ALA A 4 6.80 -1.34 16.18
N SER A 5 7.67 -0.83 15.35
CA SER A 5 7.52 0.51 14.82
C SER A 5 6.26 0.58 13.96
N ALA A 6 5.56 1.70 14.01
CA ALA A 6 4.48 1.95 13.08
C ALA A 6 5.02 1.86 11.65
N PRO A 7 4.26 1.33 10.70
CA PRO A 7 4.71 1.28 9.31
C PRO A 7 5.10 2.66 8.80
N LYS A 8 6.19 2.71 8.06
CA LYS A 8 6.59 3.92 7.34
C LYS A 8 6.18 3.74 5.89
N ILE A 9 5.28 4.59 5.43
CA ILE A 9 4.55 4.39 4.18
C ILE A 9 4.98 5.39 3.14
N LEU A 10 5.39 4.88 1.98
CA LEU A 10 5.64 5.70 0.80
C LEU A 10 4.38 5.68 -0.06
N VAL A 11 3.84 6.84 -0.37
CA VAL A 11 2.64 6.99 -1.18
C VAL A 11 3.03 7.30 -2.62
N ASP A 12 2.61 6.44 -3.55
CA ASP A 12 2.92 6.57 -4.96
C ASP A 12 2.20 7.77 -5.59
N GLU A 13 2.78 8.31 -6.66
CA GLU A 13 2.26 9.48 -7.36
C GLU A 13 0.86 9.29 -7.93
N CYS A 14 0.48 8.05 -8.24
CA CYS A 14 -0.84 7.76 -8.79
C CYS A 14 -1.97 7.92 -7.77
N LEU A 15 -1.66 8.08 -6.50
CA LEU A 15 -2.66 8.28 -5.45
C LEU A 15 -2.83 9.77 -5.12
N PRO A 16 -3.99 10.15 -4.57
CA PRO A 16 -4.20 11.55 -4.17
C PRO A 16 -3.18 11.99 -3.12
N VAL A 17 -2.68 13.21 -3.22
CA VAL A 17 -1.77 13.79 -2.21
C VAL A 17 -2.40 13.83 -0.82
N LYS A 18 -3.70 13.94 -0.75
CA LYS A 18 -4.46 13.91 0.51
C LYS A 18 -4.21 12.63 1.31
N MET A 19 -3.82 11.55 0.63
CA MET A 19 -3.52 10.27 1.26
C MET A 19 -2.45 10.40 2.34
N VAL A 20 -1.43 11.21 2.10
CA VAL A 20 -0.37 11.44 3.09
C VAL A 20 -0.94 12.06 4.36
N GLU A 21 -1.82 13.04 4.23
CA GLU A 21 -2.45 13.69 5.39
C GLU A 21 -3.33 12.71 6.16
N TRP A 22 -4.10 11.90 5.45
CA TRP A 22 -4.97 10.91 6.07
C TRP A 22 -4.15 9.88 6.86
N LEU A 23 -3.06 9.39 6.29
CA LEU A 23 -2.19 8.42 6.96
C LEU A 23 -1.55 9.02 8.20
N ARG A 24 -1.04 10.24 8.11
CA ARG A 24 -0.44 10.93 9.26
C ARG A 24 -1.46 11.16 10.35
N GLY A 25 -2.68 11.52 9.99
CA GLY A 25 -3.76 11.70 10.94
C GLY A 25 -4.16 10.42 11.66
N ALA A 26 -3.93 9.28 11.04
CA ALA A 26 -4.19 7.96 11.62
C ALA A 26 -3.00 7.41 12.44
N GLY A 27 -1.91 8.15 12.54
CA GLY A 27 -0.75 7.77 13.34
C GLY A 27 0.37 7.08 12.56
N PHE A 28 0.26 6.99 11.24
CA PHE A 28 1.31 6.41 10.41
C PHE A 28 2.36 7.45 10.03
N GLN A 29 3.60 7.01 9.83
CA GLN A 29 4.61 7.80 9.15
C GLN A 29 4.35 7.66 7.65
N ALA A 30 4.25 8.78 6.95
CA ALA A 30 3.95 8.76 5.52
C ALA A 30 4.62 9.91 4.80
N CYS A 31 5.10 9.62 3.59
CA CYS A 31 5.61 10.62 2.65
C CYS A 31 5.22 10.19 1.25
N SER A 32 5.08 11.16 0.34
CA SER A 32 4.84 10.87 -1.06
C SER A 32 6.15 10.73 -1.83
N VAL A 33 6.10 10.03 -2.94
CA VAL A 33 7.21 9.92 -3.89
C VAL A 33 7.68 11.32 -4.32
N SER A 34 6.73 12.20 -4.58
CA SER A 34 6.98 13.59 -4.95
C SER A 34 7.71 14.36 -3.86
N HIS A 35 7.30 14.21 -2.60
CA HIS A 35 7.94 14.87 -1.47
C HIS A 35 9.39 14.40 -1.27
N MET A 36 9.67 13.16 -1.57
CA MET A 36 11.03 12.60 -1.48
C MET A 36 11.93 13.05 -2.64
N GLY A 37 11.38 13.73 -3.63
CA GLY A 37 12.12 14.15 -4.81
C GLY A 37 12.34 13.03 -5.82
N TRP A 38 11.51 12.01 -5.78
CA TRP A 38 11.66 10.81 -6.62
C TRP A 38 10.67 10.75 -7.79
N SER A 39 9.97 11.85 -8.06
CA SER A 39 9.04 11.90 -9.19
C SER A 39 9.74 11.60 -10.51
N GLY A 40 9.08 10.80 -11.34
CA GLY A 40 9.59 10.44 -12.66
C GLY A 40 10.61 9.30 -12.64
N ARG A 41 10.99 8.78 -11.48
CA ARG A 41 11.88 7.62 -11.42
C ARG A 41 11.11 6.35 -11.74
N LYS A 42 11.84 5.35 -12.24
CA LYS A 42 11.27 4.04 -12.53
C LYS A 42 10.91 3.32 -11.24
N ASP A 43 9.92 2.42 -11.32
CA ASP A 43 9.46 1.65 -10.16
C ASP A 43 10.60 0.91 -9.46
N ALA A 44 11.50 0.30 -10.22
CA ALA A 44 12.64 -0.43 -9.65
C ALA A 44 13.51 0.48 -8.77
N ASP A 45 13.74 1.72 -9.21
CA ASP A 45 14.51 2.70 -8.46
C ASP A 45 13.76 3.15 -7.21
N ILE A 46 12.45 3.37 -7.34
CA ILE A 46 11.62 3.78 -6.21
C ILE A 46 11.61 2.70 -5.13
N LEU A 47 11.48 1.44 -5.52
CA LEU A 47 11.51 0.32 -4.57
C LEU A 47 12.84 0.28 -3.80
N THR A 48 13.95 0.41 -4.51
CA THR A 48 15.28 0.40 -3.90
C THR A 48 15.48 1.59 -2.97
N LEU A 49 15.08 2.79 -3.41
CA LEU A 49 15.20 3.99 -2.59
C LEU A 49 14.32 3.93 -1.35
N ALA A 50 13.11 3.41 -1.49
CA ALA A 50 12.18 3.25 -0.38
C ALA A 50 12.79 2.34 0.70
N GLU A 51 13.35 1.21 0.29
CA GLU A 51 14.00 0.27 1.20
C GLU A 51 15.18 0.91 1.90
N ARG A 52 15.99 1.67 1.15
CA ARG A 52 17.16 2.37 1.70
C ARG A 52 16.77 3.41 2.74
N GLU A 53 15.65 4.10 2.52
CA GLU A 53 15.20 5.16 3.43
C GLU A 53 14.33 4.63 4.57
N GLY A 54 14.19 3.31 4.69
CA GLY A 54 13.50 2.70 5.81
C GLY A 54 11.98 2.62 5.67
N PHE A 55 11.44 2.86 4.48
CA PHE A 55 10.02 2.62 4.25
C PHE A 55 9.72 1.13 4.31
N THR A 56 8.62 0.79 4.95
CA THR A 56 8.19 -0.61 5.10
C THR A 56 7.05 -0.95 4.15
N VAL A 57 6.35 0.04 3.63
CA VAL A 57 5.21 -0.15 2.73
C VAL A 57 5.27 0.85 1.59
N LEU A 58 5.02 0.37 0.37
CA LEU A 58 4.67 1.21 -0.77
C LEU A 58 3.16 1.09 -0.98
N LEU A 59 2.46 2.20 -0.91
CA LEU A 59 1.04 2.28 -1.16
C LEU A 59 0.83 2.83 -2.57
N THR A 60 0.17 2.08 -3.43
CA THR A 60 0.01 2.41 -4.85
C THR A 60 -1.39 2.06 -5.33
N ALA A 61 -1.76 2.53 -6.51
CA ALA A 61 -2.95 2.07 -7.22
C ALA A 61 -2.60 1.23 -8.45
N ASP A 62 -1.31 0.92 -8.63
CA ASP A 62 -0.84 0.14 -9.79
C ASP A 62 -0.65 -1.33 -9.42
N ALA A 63 -1.70 -2.13 -9.62
CA ALA A 63 -1.63 -3.56 -9.36
C ALA A 63 -0.76 -4.31 -10.36
N ASN A 64 -0.47 -3.74 -11.51
CA ASN A 64 0.37 -4.39 -12.53
C ASN A 64 1.84 -4.47 -12.10
N MET A 65 2.23 -3.68 -11.13
CA MET A 65 3.59 -3.74 -10.59
C MET A 65 3.96 -5.15 -10.11
N LYS A 66 3.00 -5.95 -9.70
CA LYS A 66 3.22 -7.34 -9.27
C LYS A 66 3.85 -8.21 -10.35
N ASP A 67 3.57 -7.90 -11.61
CA ASP A 67 4.05 -8.69 -12.75
C ASP A 67 5.42 -8.22 -13.25
N GLN A 68 5.85 -7.05 -12.83
CA GLN A 68 7.06 -6.41 -13.32
C GLN A 68 8.24 -6.57 -12.37
N HIS A 69 7.99 -6.86 -11.10
CA HIS A 69 9.01 -6.91 -10.07
C HIS A 69 8.79 -8.09 -9.14
N LYS A 70 9.89 -8.59 -8.57
CA LYS A 70 9.85 -9.62 -7.55
C LYS A 70 9.90 -8.98 -6.18
N PHE A 71 8.99 -9.38 -5.31
CA PHE A 71 8.87 -8.82 -3.96
C PHE A 71 9.33 -9.79 -2.88
N ALA A 72 9.36 -11.08 -3.16
CA ALA A 72 9.89 -12.06 -2.22
C ALA A 72 11.31 -11.67 -1.78
N HIS A 73 11.59 -11.78 -0.51
CA HIS A 73 12.87 -11.42 0.12
C HIS A 73 13.17 -9.91 0.20
N ARG A 74 12.26 -9.04 -0.22
CA ARG A 74 12.39 -7.61 0.02
C ARG A 74 11.90 -7.27 1.42
N PRO A 75 12.52 -6.28 2.09
CA PRO A 75 11.99 -5.80 3.38
C PRO A 75 10.72 -4.95 3.23
N LEU A 76 10.31 -4.67 2.00
CA LEU A 76 9.19 -3.81 1.68
C LEU A 76 7.95 -4.65 1.38
N ALA A 77 6.79 -4.23 1.85
CA ALA A 77 5.49 -4.74 1.42
C ALA A 77 4.84 -3.73 0.48
N VAL A 78 4.03 -4.19 -0.45
CA VAL A 78 3.25 -3.32 -1.33
C VAL A 78 1.78 -3.55 -1.08
N LEU A 79 1.03 -2.47 -0.99
CA LEU A 79 -0.43 -2.50 -0.97
C LEU A 79 -0.95 -1.72 -2.16
N ALA A 80 -1.64 -2.40 -3.07
CA ALA A 80 -2.26 -1.79 -4.23
C ALA A 80 -3.75 -1.58 -3.98
N LEU A 81 -4.18 -0.33 -4.07
CA LEU A 81 -5.59 0.03 -3.93
C LEU A 81 -6.31 -0.15 -5.27
N PRO A 82 -7.60 -0.47 -5.25
CA PRO A 82 -8.36 -0.71 -6.49
C PRO A 82 -8.67 0.58 -7.25
N VAL A 83 -8.51 1.73 -6.60
CA VAL A 83 -8.91 3.03 -7.15
C VAL A 83 -7.91 4.09 -6.72
N ASN A 84 -7.88 5.19 -7.48
CA ASN A 84 -7.02 6.33 -7.17
C ASN A 84 -7.80 7.65 -7.03
N ARG A 85 -9.11 7.61 -7.06
CA ARG A 85 -9.95 8.81 -6.93
C ARG A 85 -10.07 9.20 -5.47
N LEU A 86 -9.90 10.50 -5.21
CA LEU A 86 -9.91 11.06 -3.85
C LEU A 86 -11.13 10.61 -3.03
N GLN A 87 -12.32 10.76 -3.59
CA GLN A 87 -13.55 10.43 -2.87
C GLN A 87 -13.69 8.95 -2.58
N THR A 88 -13.34 8.12 -3.54
CA THR A 88 -13.45 6.67 -3.40
C THR A 88 -12.42 6.13 -2.42
N VAL A 89 -11.19 6.62 -2.50
CA VAL A 89 -10.14 6.25 -1.55
C VAL A 89 -10.53 6.69 -0.14
N GLY A 90 -11.08 7.89 0.00
CA GLY A 90 -11.57 8.38 1.29
C GLY A 90 -12.63 7.48 1.90
N GLY A 91 -13.48 6.87 1.08
CA GLY A 91 -14.52 5.96 1.54
C GLY A 91 -14.04 4.60 2.05
N ILE A 92 -12.81 4.22 1.74
CA ILE A 92 -12.26 2.92 2.15
C ILE A 92 -11.10 3.06 3.16
N LEU A 93 -10.88 4.24 3.71
CA LEU A 93 -9.76 4.48 4.61
C LEU A 93 -9.70 3.54 5.82
N PRO A 94 -10.81 3.22 6.50
CA PRO A 94 -10.73 2.28 7.63
C PRO A 94 -10.15 0.94 7.22
N GLN A 95 -10.52 0.42 6.05
CA GLN A 95 -10.00 -0.84 5.53
C GLN A 95 -8.53 -0.72 5.15
N VAL A 96 -8.13 0.40 4.56
CA VAL A 96 -6.74 0.67 4.22
C VAL A 96 -5.88 0.70 5.49
N PHE A 97 -6.30 1.45 6.50
CA PHE A 97 -5.54 1.57 7.75
C PHE A 97 -5.40 0.23 8.45
N ASP A 98 -6.48 -0.53 8.50
CA ASP A 98 -6.49 -1.84 9.14
C ASP A 98 -5.55 -2.82 8.41
N THR A 99 -5.60 -2.82 7.10
CA THR A 99 -4.73 -3.64 6.26
C THR A 99 -3.26 -3.29 6.46
N LEU A 100 -2.94 -2.00 6.50
CA LEU A 100 -1.56 -1.53 6.66
C LEU A 100 -0.90 -2.02 7.94
N LYS A 101 -1.67 -2.27 8.98
CA LYS A 101 -1.14 -2.75 10.26
C LYS A 101 -0.70 -4.22 10.20
N ASN A 102 -1.12 -4.96 9.19
CA ASN A 102 -0.97 -6.41 9.13
C ASN A 102 -0.20 -6.91 7.91
N LEU A 103 0.51 -6.04 7.22
CA LEU A 103 1.26 -6.43 6.03
C LEU A 103 2.58 -7.09 6.41
N ALA A 104 2.92 -8.15 5.71
CA ALA A 104 4.19 -8.84 5.86
C ALA A 104 5.21 -8.35 4.84
N ALA A 105 6.46 -8.21 5.26
CA ALA A 105 7.56 -7.86 4.36
C ALA A 105 7.66 -8.87 3.22
N GLY A 106 8.05 -8.40 2.04
CA GLY A 106 8.23 -9.26 0.88
C GLY A 106 6.93 -9.69 0.21
N THR A 107 5.81 -9.04 0.51
CA THR A 107 4.52 -9.39 -0.07
C THR A 107 3.97 -8.27 -0.94
N PHE A 108 3.23 -8.66 -1.97
CA PHE A 108 2.44 -7.74 -2.79
C PHE A 108 0.96 -8.03 -2.53
N ASN A 109 0.24 -7.03 -2.05
CA ASN A 109 -1.14 -7.19 -1.62
C ASN A 109 -2.05 -6.30 -2.47
N VAL A 110 -3.10 -6.89 -3.01
CA VAL A 110 -4.08 -6.16 -3.82
C VAL A 110 -5.40 -6.12 -3.07
N MET A 111 -5.91 -4.93 -2.80
CA MET A 111 -7.25 -4.77 -2.25
C MET A 111 -8.25 -4.92 -3.38
N ASP A 112 -9.17 -5.86 -3.24
CA ASP A 112 -10.15 -6.16 -4.25
C ASP A 112 -11.56 -6.01 -3.67
N PHE A 113 -12.27 -5.01 -4.12
CA PHE A 113 -13.65 -4.76 -3.75
C PHE A 113 -14.55 -5.23 -4.89
N SER A 114 -14.93 -6.48 -4.85
CA SER A 114 -15.74 -7.09 -5.90
C SER A 114 -17.18 -6.58 -5.92
N SER A 115 -17.65 -5.98 -4.81
CA SER A 115 -18.98 -5.41 -4.73
C SER A 115 -18.95 -4.10 -3.96
N ALA A 116 -19.26 -3.01 -4.63
CA ALA A 116 -19.32 -1.69 -4.00
C ALA A 116 -20.39 -1.61 -2.92
N ALA A 117 -21.43 -2.45 -3.01
CA ALA A 117 -22.50 -2.47 -2.03
C ALA A 117 -22.02 -2.95 -0.66
N ASP A 118 -20.94 -3.71 -0.61
CA ASP A 118 -20.41 -4.26 0.63
C ASP A 118 -19.35 -3.37 1.27
N TRP A 119 -18.98 -2.27 0.63
CA TRP A 119 -18.08 -1.29 1.20
C TRP A 119 -18.82 -0.47 2.25
N PRO A 120 -18.25 -0.16 3.36
CA PRO A 120 -16.96 -0.52 3.96
C PRO A 120 -17.06 -1.59 5.06
N ARG A 121 -18.04 -2.45 5.02
CA ARG A 121 -18.38 -3.36 6.13
C ARG A 121 -17.60 -4.66 6.14
N ALA A 122 -16.96 -4.97 5.06
CA ALA A 122 -16.32 -6.27 4.89
C ALA A 122 -15.00 -6.37 5.62
N THR A 123 -14.76 -7.53 6.22
CA THR A 123 -13.43 -7.88 6.67
C THR A 123 -12.66 -8.49 5.50
N PRO A 124 -11.38 -8.19 5.38
CA PRO A 124 -10.62 -8.76 4.29
C PRO A 124 -10.44 -10.26 4.45
N ALA A 125 -10.68 -11.00 3.38
CA ALA A 125 -10.33 -12.40 3.30
C ALA A 125 -9.14 -12.53 2.35
N GLY A 126 -7.99 -12.86 2.89
CA GLY A 126 -6.78 -12.99 2.10
C GLY A 126 -6.79 -14.25 1.27
N GLU A 127 -6.41 -14.12 0.02
CA GLU A 127 -6.19 -15.25 -0.87
C GLU A 127 -4.83 -15.07 -1.53
N THR A 128 -3.89 -15.97 -1.21
CA THR A 128 -2.56 -15.92 -1.79
C THR A 128 -2.56 -16.69 -3.11
N ARG A 129 -2.17 -16.02 -4.16
CA ARG A 129 -1.97 -16.62 -5.48
C ARG A 129 -0.48 -16.62 -5.79
N SER A 130 -0.10 -17.31 -6.86
CA SER A 130 1.30 -17.55 -7.22
C SER A 130 2.22 -16.35 -7.02
N ALA A 131 3.48 -16.62 -6.67
CA ALA A 131 4.54 -15.62 -6.54
C ALA A 131 4.35 -14.62 -5.39
N GLY A 132 3.64 -14.99 -4.33
CA GLY A 132 3.52 -14.16 -3.15
C GLY A 132 2.58 -12.97 -3.29
N VAL A 133 1.74 -12.96 -4.31
CA VAL A 133 0.72 -11.93 -4.47
C VAL A 133 -0.52 -12.35 -3.69
N THR A 134 -0.97 -11.47 -2.82
CA THR A 134 -2.17 -11.68 -2.02
C THR A 134 -3.27 -10.75 -2.48
N TYR A 135 -4.42 -11.32 -2.79
CA TYR A 135 -5.61 -10.55 -3.14
C TYR A 135 -6.51 -10.48 -1.92
N LEU A 136 -6.64 -9.30 -1.35
CA LEU A 136 -7.50 -9.06 -0.20
C LEU A 136 -8.88 -8.70 -0.70
N LYS A 137 -9.82 -9.63 -0.54
CA LYS A 137 -11.20 -9.44 -1.01
C LYS A 137 -12.03 -8.85 0.11
N PHE A 138 -12.78 -7.83 -0.24
CA PHE A 138 -13.73 -7.16 0.63
C PHE A 138 -15.11 -7.36 0.04
N LYS A 139 -15.98 -7.99 0.80
CA LYS A 139 -17.35 -8.28 0.36
C LYS A 139 -18.35 -7.33 0.99
#